data_ee65739f2a50c633599d58a319edac2c
#
_entry.id   ee65739f2a50c633599d58a319edac2c
#
_cell.length_a   1.000
_cell.length_b   1.000
_cell.length_c   1.000
_cell.angle_alpha   90.00
_cell.angle_beta   90.00
_cell.angle_gamma   90.00
#
_symmetry.space_group_name_H-M   'P 1'
#
loop_
_entity.id
_entity.type
_entity.pdbx_description
1 polymer ?
#
loop_
_entity_poly.entity_id
_entity_poly.type
_entity_poly.pdbx_seq_one_letter_code
_entity_poly.pdbx_strand_id
1 'polypeptide(L)' 'MDFKTGRPNHIEDYLITVRVGQWFTWSDTKNKIYANLIVLDGGSTPSESDCTTGLAALQNAWDLENNSY' A
#
# COMPACT_ATOMS: atom_id res chain seq x y z
N MET A 1 4.11 -0.57 6.13
CA MET A 1 5.57 -0.75 6.16
C MET A 1 5.98 -1.42 7.47
N ASP A 2 6.88 -2.36 7.39
CA ASP A 2 7.43 -3.02 8.59
C ASP A 2 8.44 -2.08 9.25
N PHE A 3 8.21 -1.75 10.50
CA PHE A 3 9.08 -0.83 11.24
C PHE A 3 10.50 -1.35 11.46
N LYS A 4 10.70 -2.67 11.42
CA LYS A 4 12.01 -3.28 11.64
C LYS A 4 12.87 -3.31 10.39
N THR A 5 12.25 -3.51 9.24
CA THR A 5 12.98 -3.73 7.98
C THR A 5 12.71 -2.68 6.93
N GLY A 6 11.57 -1.98 7.03
CA GLY A 6 11.12 -1.06 5.99
C GLY A 6 10.41 -1.75 4.83
N ARG A 7 10.17 -3.05 4.92
CA ARG A 7 9.52 -3.83 3.86
C ARG A 7 8.05 -3.43 3.75
N PRO A 8 7.52 -3.19 2.53
CA PRO A 8 6.09 -2.97 2.36
C PRO A 8 5.29 -4.18 2.87
N ASN A 9 4.28 -3.95 3.70
CA ASN A 9 3.53 -5.05 4.31
C ASN A 9 2.01 -4.86 4.28
N HIS A 10 1.51 -3.72 3.79
CA HIS A 10 0.07 -3.51 3.59
C HIS A 10 -0.17 -2.55 2.43
N ILE A 11 -1.41 -2.51 1.95
CA ILE A 11 -1.75 -1.79 0.72
C ILE A 11 -1.52 -0.27 0.80
N GLU A 12 -1.43 0.30 1.99
CA GLU A 12 -1.08 1.71 2.13
C GLU A 12 0.24 2.03 1.42
N ASP A 13 1.20 1.12 1.50
CA ASP A 13 2.52 1.30 0.86
C ASP A 13 2.40 1.41 -0.66
N TYR A 14 1.42 0.71 -1.25
CA TYR A 14 1.13 0.85 -2.67
C TYR A 14 0.34 2.13 -2.96
N LEU A 15 -0.68 2.44 -2.14
CA LEU A 15 -1.58 3.56 -2.39
C LEU A 15 -0.84 4.90 -2.42
N ILE A 16 0.18 5.08 -1.59
CA ILE A 16 0.97 6.31 -1.58
C ILE A 16 1.78 6.49 -2.86
N THR A 17 1.99 5.43 -3.65
CA THR A 17 2.68 5.52 -4.95
C THR A 17 1.72 5.85 -6.09
N VAL A 18 0.42 5.67 -5.91
CA VAL A 18 -0.58 5.89 -6.96
C VAL A 18 -0.79 7.39 -7.19
N ARG A 19 -0.96 8.14 -6.11
CA ARG A 19 -1.10 9.59 -6.14
C ARG A 19 -0.41 10.20 -4.93
N VAL A 20 0.14 11.39 -5.08
CA VAL A 20 0.73 12.13 -3.96
C VAL A 20 -0.37 12.85 -3.18
N GLY A 21 -0.11 13.12 -1.90
CA GLY A 21 -1.01 13.88 -1.05
C GLY A 21 -1.93 13.01 -0.21
N GLN A 22 -2.81 13.67 0.53
CA GLN A 22 -3.71 13.04 1.49
C GLN A 22 -5.06 12.76 0.82
N TRP A 23 -5.13 11.72 0.00
CA TRP A 23 -6.34 11.41 -0.77
C TRP A 23 -7.15 10.25 -0.22
N PHE A 24 -6.65 9.57 0.78
CA PHE A 24 -7.34 8.44 1.41
C PHE A 24 -7.09 8.39 2.91
N THR A 25 -7.94 7.67 3.62
CA THR A 25 -7.78 7.37 5.04
C THR A 25 -8.36 5.98 5.33
N TRP A 26 -8.36 5.59 6.59
CA TRP A 26 -8.80 4.27 7.01
C TRP A 26 -9.91 4.40 8.06
N SER A 27 -10.94 3.55 7.95
CA SER A 27 -11.97 3.44 8.98
C SER A 27 -11.41 2.81 10.27
N ASP A 28 -10.39 1.95 10.11
CA ASP A 28 -9.65 1.36 11.23
C ASP A 28 -8.15 1.44 10.91
N THR A 29 -7.44 2.34 11.60
CA THR A 29 -6.01 2.55 11.37
C THR A 29 -5.16 1.37 11.82
N LYS A 30 -5.71 0.48 12.62
CA LYS A 30 -5.01 -0.73 13.08
C LYS A 30 -5.17 -1.90 12.12
N ASN A 31 -6.12 -1.80 11.18
CA ASN A 31 -6.39 -2.84 10.20
C ASN A 31 -6.55 -2.21 8.82
N LYS A 32 -5.43 -1.95 8.18
CA LYS A 32 -5.36 -1.22 6.91
C LYS A 32 -5.54 -2.18 5.73
N ILE A 33 -6.76 -2.67 5.58
CA ILE A 33 -7.16 -3.52 4.47
C ILE A 33 -8.10 -2.76 3.53
N TYR A 34 -8.27 -3.26 2.32
CA TYR A 34 -9.07 -2.59 1.28
C TYR A 34 -10.50 -2.30 1.76
N ALA A 35 -11.10 -3.20 2.52
CA ALA A 35 -12.46 -3.02 3.04
C ALA A 35 -12.60 -1.81 3.97
N ASN A 36 -11.50 -1.38 4.60
CA ASN A 36 -11.48 -0.24 5.52
C ASN A 36 -10.97 1.05 4.86
N LEU A 37 -10.70 1.00 3.55
CA LEU A 37 -10.21 2.17 2.82
C LEU A 37 -11.33 3.18 2.58
N ILE A 38 -11.04 4.44 2.86
CA ILE A 38 -11.94 5.56 2.61
C ILE A 38 -11.24 6.54 1.67
N VAL A 39 -11.84 6.82 0.53
CA VAL A 39 -11.29 7.80 -0.44
C VAL A 39 -11.88 9.16 -0.14
N LEU A 40 -11.01 10.14 0.10
CA LEU A 40 -11.41 11.47 0.57
C LEU A 40 -11.79 12.43 -0.58
N ASP A 41 -11.16 12.29 -1.74
CA ASP A 41 -11.32 13.24 -2.83
C ASP A 41 -12.32 12.81 -3.91
N GLY A 42 -12.96 11.65 -3.76
CA GLY A 42 -13.91 11.13 -4.75
C GLY A 42 -13.28 10.74 -6.07
N GLY A 43 -11.96 10.70 -6.17
CA GLY A 43 -11.26 10.34 -7.40
C GLY A 43 -11.25 8.84 -7.66
N SER A 44 -10.56 8.46 -8.73
CA SER A 44 -10.42 7.04 -9.09
C SER A 44 -9.68 6.27 -8.00
N THR A 45 -10.25 5.13 -7.62
CA THR A 45 -9.66 4.25 -6.62
C THR A 45 -9.17 2.97 -7.30
N PRO A 46 -7.94 2.52 -7.05
CA PRO A 46 -7.50 1.21 -7.52
C PRO A 46 -8.42 0.12 -6.99
N SER A 47 -8.64 -0.94 -7.76
CA SER A 47 -9.39 -2.10 -7.30
C SER A 47 -8.62 -2.85 -6.21
N GLU A 48 -9.31 -3.71 -5.47
CA GLU A 48 -8.64 -4.56 -4.48
C GLU A 48 -7.57 -5.43 -5.14
N SER A 49 -7.86 -5.95 -6.32
CA SER A 49 -6.91 -6.76 -7.09
C SER A 49 -5.67 -5.93 -7.46
N ASP A 50 -5.85 -4.69 -7.89
CA ASP A 50 -4.74 -3.79 -8.21
C ASP A 50 -3.89 -3.49 -6.98
N CYS A 51 -4.53 -3.29 -5.83
CA CYS A 51 -3.81 -3.06 -4.58
C CYS A 51 -2.98 -4.27 -4.17
N THR A 52 -3.54 -5.48 -4.29
CA THR A 52 -2.85 -6.73 -3.97
C THR A 52 -1.66 -6.93 -4.89
N THR A 53 -1.87 -6.76 -6.19
CA THR A 53 -0.81 -6.91 -7.20
C THR A 53 0.27 -5.86 -7.02
N GLY A 54 -0.12 -4.61 -6.78
CA GLY A 54 0.81 -3.50 -6.56
C GLY A 54 1.67 -3.70 -5.32
N LEU A 55 1.06 -4.15 -4.23
CA LEU A 55 1.80 -4.46 -3.01
C LEU A 55 2.79 -5.59 -3.23
N ALA A 56 2.38 -6.66 -3.91
CA ALA A 56 3.26 -7.78 -4.21
C ALA A 56 4.46 -7.34 -5.06
N ALA A 57 4.24 -6.45 -6.02
CA ALA A 57 5.32 -5.90 -6.85
C ALA A 57 6.32 -5.09 -6.01
N LEU A 58 5.81 -4.28 -5.07
CA LEU A 58 6.67 -3.52 -4.16
C LEU A 58 7.49 -4.44 -3.26
N GLN A 59 6.87 -5.49 -2.75
CA GLN A 59 7.54 -6.48 -1.91
C GLN A 59 8.64 -7.20 -2.67
N ASN A 60 8.36 -7.60 -3.91
CA ASN A 60 9.35 -8.26 -4.77
C ASN A 60 10.53 -7.34 -5.08
N ALA A 61 10.27 -6.08 -5.39
CA ALA A 61 11.32 -5.11 -5.64
C ALA A 61 12.20 -4.90 -4.41
N TRP A 62 11.56 -4.80 -3.24
CA TRP A 62 12.27 -4.64 -1.98
C TRP A 62 13.14 -5.86 -1.69
N ASP A 63 12.58 -7.06 -1.87
CA ASP A 63 13.31 -8.31 -1.63
C ASP A 63 14.52 -8.44 -2.54
N LEU A 64 14.40 -8.07 -3.82
CA LEU A 64 15.51 -8.09 -4.76
C LEU A 64 16.63 -7.12 -4.37
N GLU A 65 16.25 -5.96 -3.85
CA GLU A 65 17.21 -4.94 -3.42
C GLU A 65 17.92 -5.32 -2.13
N ASN A 66 17.24 -6.02 -1.23
CA ASN A 66 17.72 -6.28 0.13
C ASN A 66 18.20 -7.72 0.34
N ASN A 67 18.04 -8.60 -0.63
CA ASN A 67 18.49 -10.00 -0.59
C ASN A 67 19.54 -10.30 -1.64
N SER A 68 20.38 -9.34 -1.97
CA SER A 68 21.48 -9.56 -2.89
C SER A 68 22.63 -10.27 -2.19
N TYR A 69 23.08 -11.35 -2.76
CA TYR A 69 24.22 -12.12 -2.27
C TYR A 69 25.30 -12.15 -3.33
#